data_1b9f7fd8eadb06c91a563440709eb6fe
#
_entry.id   1b9f7fd8eadb06c91a563440709eb6fe
#
_cell.length_a   1.000
_cell.length_b   1.000
_cell.length_c   1.000
_cell.angle_alpha   90.00
_cell.angle_beta   90.00
_cell.angle_gamma   90.00
#
_symmetry.space_group_name_H-M   'P 1'
#
loop_
_entity.id
_entity.type
_entity.pdbx_description
1 polymer ?
#
loop_
_entity_poly.entity_id
_entity_poly.type
_entity_poly.pdbx_seq_one_letter_code
_entity_poly.pdbx_strand_id
1 'polypeptide(L)'
;MKTRKKTVEKLAGKRNLTRKVVGQRLSRDREKYASYTNIQLLTETERKFYGAGIPGVDVNTLKGKLIVVEGADGSGRSTQIAKLVDWLEGSGHATVQVGLKRSTLVSEELQLAKNSNRLSHRTMSLFYATDFADQLENVILPALRAGRMVLADRYIYTLMARDLVRGMNPEWVKNLYGIALEPDAVFYLNVSAEKLIERNFLKSHSLDYWESGMDLGLSQDWFESFSKFQQLMMEKYRELQKIYHFTIVDANHSVEVVHAILKKEVQKLLSNKKTTHT
;
A
#
# COMPACT_ATOMS: atom_id res chain seq x y z
N MET A 1 -52.75 -31.77 -12.80
CA MET A 1 -51.48 -32.14 -12.10
C MET A 1 -50.23 -32.20 -12.95
N LYS A 2 -50.29 -32.39 -14.28
CA LYS A 2 -49.10 -32.52 -15.17
C LYS A 2 -48.34 -31.19 -15.44
N THR A 3 -49.02 -30.04 -15.39
CA THR A 3 -48.39 -28.74 -15.74
C THR A 3 -47.50 -28.14 -14.61
N ARG A 4 -47.78 -28.43 -13.35
CA ARG A 4 -46.97 -27.96 -12.21
C ARG A 4 -45.64 -28.68 -12.08
N LYS A 5 -45.53 -29.98 -12.48
CA LYS A 5 -44.28 -30.73 -12.42
C LYS A 5 -43.22 -30.20 -13.42
N LYS A 6 -43.63 -29.85 -14.66
CA LYS A 6 -42.73 -29.30 -15.67
C LYS A 6 -42.14 -27.94 -15.31
N THR A 7 -42.86 -27.10 -14.55
CA THR A 7 -42.36 -25.79 -14.14
C THR A 7 -41.33 -25.90 -13.00
N VAL A 8 -41.48 -26.86 -12.09
CA VAL A 8 -40.53 -27.09 -10.97
C VAL A 8 -39.21 -27.69 -11.51
N GLU A 9 -39.27 -28.62 -12.47
CA GLU A 9 -38.08 -29.17 -13.09
C GLU A 9 -37.29 -28.14 -13.92
N LYS A 10 -37.99 -27.21 -14.60
CA LYS A 10 -37.37 -26.13 -15.35
C LYS A 10 -36.68 -25.10 -14.45
N LEU A 11 -37.20 -24.85 -13.24
CA LEU A 11 -36.60 -23.98 -12.23
C LEU A 11 -35.42 -24.64 -11.53
N ALA A 12 -35.48 -25.95 -11.27
CA ALA A 12 -34.38 -26.73 -10.71
C ALA A 12 -33.18 -26.80 -11.68
N GLY A 13 -33.45 -27.01 -12.99
CA GLY A 13 -32.43 -26.99 -14.02
C GLY A 13 -31.72 -25.64 -14.15
N LYS A 14 -32.47 -24.53 -14.09
CA LYS A 14 -31.85 -23.17 -14.09
C LYS A 14 -30.99 -22.90 -12.85
N ARG A 15 -31.38 -23.35 -11.65
CA ARG A 15 -30.59 -23.20 -10.42
C ARG A 15 -29.28 -24.01 -10.46
N ASN A 16 -29.30 -25.20 -11.06
CA ASN A 16 -28.10 -26.02 -11.21
C ASN A 16 -27.14 -25.46 -12.28
N LEU A 17 -27.66 -24.89 -13.37
CA LEU A 17 -26.83 -24.20 -14.38
C LEU A 17 -26.14 -22.97 -13.80
N THR A 18 -26.87 -22.16 -13.00
CA THR A 18 -26.32 -20.95 -12.33
C THR A 18 -25.24 -21.33 -11.33
N ARG A 19 -25.44 -22.40 -10.53
CA ARG A 19 -24.41 -22.90 -9.60
C ARG A 19 -23.16 -23.43 -10.32
N LYS A 20 -23.33 -24.10 -11.46
CA LYS A 20 -22.20 -24.63 -12.26
C LYS A 20 -21.41 -23.50 -12.91
N VAL A 21 -22.07 -22.46 -13.43
CA VAL A 21 -21.44 -21.28 -14.03
C VAL A 21 -20.73 -20.42 -12.98
N VAL A 22 -21.32 -20.25 -11.79
CA VAL A 22 -20.69 -19.54 -10.68
C VAL A 22 -19.49 -20.33 -10.15
N GLY A 23 -19.61 -21.65 -10.02
CA GLY A 23 -18.50 -22.52 -9.60
C GLY A 23 -17.33 -22.50 -10.60
N GLN A 24 -17.61 -22.52 -11.91
CA GLN A 24 -16.58 -22.43 -12.96
C GLN A 24 -15.95 -21.03 -13.06
N ARG A 25 -16.70 -19.95 -12.78
CA ARG A 25 -16.13 -18.61 -12.67
C ARG A 25 -15.20 -18.50 -11.46
N LEU A 26 -15.61 -18.98 -10.29
CA LEU A 26 -14.80 -18.98 -9.08
C LEU A 26 -13.51 -19.83 -9.21
N SER A 27 -13.55 -20.94 -9.97
CA SER A 27 -12.33 -21.74 -10.22
C SER A 27 -11.39 -21.05 -11.22
N ARG A 28 -11.89 -20.45 -12.30
CA ARG A 28 -11.09 -19.68 -13.26
C ARG A 28 -10.46 -18.44 -12.61
N ASP A 29 -11.21 -17.77 -11.74
CA ASP A 29 -10.66 -16.65 -10.97
C ASP A 29 -9.56 -17.15 -10.01
N ARG A 30 -9.73 -18.29 -9.33
CA ARG A 30 -8.68 -18.89 -8.50
C ARG A 30 -7.40 -19.21 -9.26
N GLU A 31 -7.48 -19.78 -10.45
CA GLU A 31 -6.31 -20.09 -11.29
C GLU A 31 -5.64 -18.83 -11.82
N LYS A 32 -6.41 -17.81 -12.20
CA LYS A 32 -5.89 -16.51 -12.63
C LYS A 32 -5.17 -15.76 -11.50
N TYR A 33 -5.60 -15.94 -10.24
CA TYR A 33 -4.95 -15.36 -9.06
C TYR A 33 -3.78 -16.19 -8.53
N ALA A 34 -3.72 -17.49 -8.82
CA ALA A 34 -2.58 -18.33 -8.49
C ALA A 34 -1.31 -17.92 -9.25
N SER A 35 -1.43 -17.32 -10.43
CA SER A 35 -0.28 -16.87 -11.22
C SER A 35 0.33 -15.55 -10.73
N TYR A 36 -0.32 -14.80 -9.82
CA TYR A 36 0.21 -13.56 -9.24
C TYR A 36 0.91 -13.77 -7.89
N THR A 37 0.97 -15.01 -7.39
CA THR A 37 1.62 -15.36 -6.12
C THR A 37 3.01 -15.96 -6.34
N ASN A 38 3.87 -15.35 -7.14
CA ASN A 38 5.30 -15.54 -6.98
C ASN A 38 5.78 -14.65 -5.83
N ILE A 39 5.35 -14.99 -4.60
CA ILE A 39 5.99 -14.50 -3.39
C ILE A 39 7.26 -15.32 -3.24
N GLN A 40 8.38 -14.77 -3.65
CA GLN A 40 9.64 -15.18 -3.09
C GLN A 40 9.56 -14.87 -1.59
N LEU A 41 9.24 -15.91 -0.79
CA LEU A 41 9.39 -15.86 0.67
C LEU A 41 10.81 -15.38 0.91
N LEU A 42 10.95 -14.18 1.44
CA LEU A 42 12.21 -13.70 1.98
C LEU A 42 12.59 -14.71 3.06
N THR A 43 13.46 -15.65 2.70
CA THR A 43 14.20 -16.45 3.69
C THR A 43 14.85 -15.45 4.63
N GLU A 44 14.84 -15.70 5.93
CA GLU A 44 15.41 -14.85 6.99
C GLU A 44 16.53 -13.93 6.49
N THR A 45 16.14 -12.83 5.85
CA THR A 45 17.05 -11.76 5.52
C THR A 45 17.26 -10.99 6.81
N GLU A 46 18.50 -10.83 7.22
CA GLU A 46 18.85 -9.91 8.29
C GLU A 46 18.18 -8.58 7.99
N ARG A 47 17.45 -8.05 8.97
CA ARG A 47 16.82 -6.74 8.85
C ARG A 47 17.89 -5.70 8.53
N LYS A 48 17.65 -4.83 7.58
CA LYS A 48 18.64 -3.84 7.12
C LYS A 48 17.97 -2.53 6.72
N PHE A 49 18.77 -1.51 6.60
CA PHE A 49 18.38 -0.26 5.94
C PHE A 49 18.66 -0.37 4.43
N TYR A 50 17.95 0.44 3.64
CA TYR A 50 18.17 0.49 2.19
C TYR A 50 19.49 1.15 1.76
N GLY A 51 20.07 1.96 2.63
CA GLY A 51 21.34 2.64 2.41
C GLY A 51 22.17 2.73 3.70
N ALA A 52 22.72 3.89 3.98
CA ALA A 52 23.57 4.12 5.15
C ALA A 52 22.85 3.91 6.50
N GLY A 53 21.49 3.96 6.50
CA GLY A 53 20.70 3.83 7.72
C GLY A 53 20.90 4.98 8.69
N ILE A 54 20.61 4.70 9.96
CA ILE A 54 20.77 5.67 11.06
C ILE A 54 21.94 5.22 11.93
N PRO A 55 22.98 6.04 12.13
CA PRO A 55 24.12 5.69 12.96
C PRO A 55 23.71 5.27 14.38
N GLY A 56 24.31 4.20 14.89
CA GLY A 56 24.05 3.69 16.25
C GLY A 56 22.78 2.87 16.41
N VAL A 57 22.03 2.60 15.36
CA VAL A 57 20.86 1.70 15.40
C VAL A 57 21.29 0.27 15.12
N ASP A 58 21.21 -0.60 16.12
CA ASP A 58 21.33 -2.06 15.94
C ASP A 58 19.97 -2.63 15.51
N VAL A 59 19.88 -3.05 14.25
CA VAL A 59 18.67 -3.62 13.65
C VAL A 59 18.23 -4.93 14.29
N ASN A 60 19.15 -5.68 14.93
CA ASN A 60 18.85 -6.93 15.61
C ASN A 60 18.00 -6.73 16.89
N THR A 61 17.98 -5.50 17.41
CA THR A 61 17.13 -5.12 18.55
C THR A 61 15.66 -4.90 18.17
N LEU A 62 15.36 -4.78 16.89
CA LEU A 62 14.03 -4.48 16.35
C LEU A 62 13.18 -5.75 16.25
N LYS A 63 12.42 -6.07 17.29
CA LYS A 63 11.64 -7.32 17.43
C LYS A 63 10.25 -7.27 16.81
N GLY A 64 9.70 -6.07 16.60
CA GLY A 64 8.41 -5.83 15.97
C GLY A 64 8.41 -6.14 14.48
N LYS A 65 7.30 -5.85 13.79
CA LYS A 65 7.16 -6.00 12.34
C LYS A 65 6.72 -4.68 11.72
N LEU A 66 7.35 -4.32 10.60
CA LEU A 66 6.98 -3.16 9.79
C LEU A 66 6.23 -3.62 8.54
N ILE A 67 4.95 -3.27 8.47
CA ILE A 67 4.07 -3.59 7.35
C ILE A 67 3.66 -2.29 6.67
N VAL A 68 3.88 -2.21 5.38
CA VAL A 68 3.58 -1.03 4.57
C VAL A 68 2.42 -1.31 3.62
N VAL A 69 1.47 -0.39 3.56
CA VAL A 69 0.40 -0.40 2.57
C VAL A 69 0.52 0.83 1.68
N GLU A 70 0.83 0.60 0.42
CA GLU A 70 1.02 1.60 -0.62
C GLU A 70 -0.17 1.67 -1.58
N GLY A 71 -0.29 2.74 -2.31
CA GLY A 71 -1.31 2.94 -3.35
C GLY A 71 -1.71 4.41 -3.49
N ALA A 72 -2.49 4.72 -4.52
CA ALA A 72 -3.03 6.05 -4.80
C ALA A 72 -4.07 6.49 -3.77
N ASP A 73 -4.39 7.79 -3.73
CA ASP A 73 -5.54 8.28 -2.96
C ASP A 73 -6.84 7.67 -3.53
N GLY A 74 -7.73 7.21 -2.62
CA GLY A 74 -8.92 6.45 -3.01
C GLY A 74 -8.69 4.95 -3.23
N SER A 75 -7.44 4.43 -3.10
CA SER A 75 -7.18 2.98 -3.27
C SER A 75 -7.72 2.12 -2.12
N GLY A 76 -8.12 2.72 -0.99
CA GLY A 76 -8.66 2.01 0.17
C GLY A 76 -7.63 1.67 1.25
N ARG A 77 -6.40 2.22 1.19
CA ARG A 77 -5.33 1.97 2.17
C ARG A 77 -5.78 2.14 3.61
N SER A 78 -6.32 3.32 3.97
CA SER A 78 -6.70 3.62 5.35
C SER A 78 -7.77 2.65 5.89
N THR A 79 -8.73 2.24 5.04
CA THR A 79 -9.73 1.22 5.37
C THR A 79 -9.09 -0.13 5.64
N GLN A 80 -8.13 -0.54 4.81
CA GLN A 80 -7.45 -1.81 4.98
C GLN A 80 -6.53 -1.80 6.20
N ILE A 81 -5.83 -0.69 6.46
CA ILE A 81 -5.01 -0.54 7.66
C ILE A 81 -5.87 -0.60 8.92
N ALA A 82 -7.01 0.10 8.98
CA ALA A 82 -7.92 0.02 10.10
C ALA A 82 -8.37 -1.43 10.37
N LYS A 83 -8.80 -2.16 9.34
CA LYS A 83 -9.19 -3.57 9.47
C LYS A 83 -8.03 -4.48 9.89
N LEU A 84 -6.81 -4.21 9.43
CA LEU A 84 -5.62 -4.96 9.86
C LEU A 84 -5.28 -4.67 11.33
N VAL A 85 -5.40 -3.41 11.77
CA VAL A 85 -5.22 -3.02 13.18
C VAL A 85 -6.21 -3.75 14.06
N ASP A 86 -7.52 -3.65 13.76
CA ASP A 86 -8.58 -4.32 14.54
C ASP A 86 -8.33 -5.82 14.67
N TRP A 87 -7.93 -6.45 13.56
CA TRP A 87 -7.63 -7.88 13.58
C TRP A 87 -6.35 -8.22 14.37
N LEU A 88 -5.27 -7.45 14.20
CA LEU A 88 -4.01 -7.68 14.91
C LEU A 88 -4.17 -7.48 16.42
N GLU A 89 -4.85 -6.41 16.84
CA GLU A 89 -5.12 -6.14 18.25
C GLU A 89 -6.04 -7.18 18.87
N GLY A 90 -7.09 -7.58 18.14
CA GLY A 90 -7.95 -8.69 18.53
C GLY A 90 -7.23 -10.04 18.61
N SER A 91 -6.06 -10.16 17.98
CA SER A 91 -5.16 -11.33 18.04
C SER A 91 -4.03 -11.18 19.07
N GLY A 92 -4.05 -10.12 19.89
CA GLY A 92 -3.08 -9.89 20.97
C GLY A 92 -1.79 -9.18 20.54
N HIS A 93 -1.75 -8.56 19.38
CA HIS A 93 -0.59 -7.78 18.92
C HIS A 93 -0.81 -6.29 19.15
N ALA A 94 0.09 -5.62 19.87
CA ALA A 94 0.06 -4.16 19.99
C ALA A 94 0.47 -3.52 18.66
N THR A 95 -0.29 -2.54 18.18
CA THR A 95 -0.06 -1.85 16.92
C THR A 95 0.39 -0.40 17.09
N VAL A 96 1.02 0.14 16.06
CA VAL A 96 1.31 1.57 15.89
C VAL A 96 1.08 1.92 14.42
N GLN A 97 0.35 3.00 14.17
CA GLN A 97 0.11 3.50 12.83
C GLN A 97 1.00 4.71 12.53
N VAL A 98 1.64 4.68 11.37
CA VAL A 98 2.46 5.77 10.83
C VAL A 98 2.03 6.06 9.39
N GLY A 99 2.57 7.10 8.78
CA GLY A 99 2.28 7.44 7.39
C GLY A 99 2.73 8.86 7.04
N LEU A 100 2.55 9.27 5.79
CA LEU A 100 2.99 10.58 5.35
C LEU A 100 2.24 11.72 6.05
N LYS A 101 2.94 12.81 6.35
CA LYS A 101 2.43 14.01 7.04
C LYS A 101 1.89 13.72 8.44
N ARG A 102 2.57 12.88 9.20
CA ARG A 102 2.21 12.53 10.57
C ARG A 102 3.32 12.85 11.57
N SER A 103 4.44 13.45 11.13
CA SER A 103 5.46 14.00 12.01
C SER A 103 4.87 15.13 12.85
N THR A 104 5.21 15.16 14.13
CA THR A 104 4.84 16.27 15.01
C THR A 104 5.77 17.48 14.81
N LEU A 105 6.86 17.29 14.07
CA LEU A 105 7.86 18.32 13.84
C LEU A 105 7.54 19.22 12.64
N VAL A 106 7.07 18.64 11.52
CA VAL A 106 6.98 19.38 10.25
C VAL A 106 5.67 19.15 9.48
N SER A 107 4.69 18.41 10.01
CA SER A 107 3.48 18.07 9.24
C SER A 107 2.60 19.28 8.93
N GLU A 108 2.54 20.28 9.81
CA GLU A 108 1.78 21.51 9.60
C GLU A 108 2.44 22.38 8.54
N GLU A 109 3.76 22.60 8.63
CA GLU A 109 4.56 23.35 7.67
C GLU A 109 4.53 22.70 6.30
N LEU A 110 4.62 21.36 6.24
CA LEU A 110 4.48 20.60 5.01
C LEU A 110 3.10 20.79 4.37
N GLN A 111 2.03 20.82 5.17
CA GLN A 111 0.69 21.07 4.66
C GLN A 111 0.52 22.51 4.14
N LEU A 112 1.05 23.50 4.85
CA LEU A 112 1.05 24.90 4.40
C LEU A 112 1.86 25.07 3.11
N ALA A 113 3.04 24.46 3.05
CA ALA A 113 3.90 24.46 1.88
C ALA A 113 3.21 23.84 0.67
N LYS A 114 2.53 22.70 0.88
CA LYS A 114 1.73 22.01 -0.15
C LYS A 114 0.60 22.88 -0.69
N ASN A 115 -0.13 23.55 0.20
CA ASN A 115 -1.28 24.39 -0.18
C ASN A 115 -0.86 25.66 -0.91
N SER A 116 0.35 26.15 -0.68
CA SER A 116 0.84 27.38 -1.32
C SER A 116 1.22 27.18 -2.79
N ASN A 117 1.44 25.94 -3.24
CA ASN A 117 1.91 25.58 -4.59
C ASN A 117 3.18 26.35 -5.05
N ARG A 118 4.02 26.77 -4.08
CA ARG A 118 5.19 27.64 -4.34
C ARG A 118 6.53 26.91 -4.25
N LEU A 119 6.54 25.68 -3.72
CA LEU A 119 7.78 24.96 -3.54
C LEU A 119 8.23 24.27 -4.83
N SER A 120 9.53 24.26 -5.05
CA SER A 120 10.11 23.36 -6.05
C SER A 120 9.91 21.91 -5.65
N HIS A 121 9.91 20.99 -6.62
CA HIS A 121 9.78 19.57 -6.36
C HIS A 121 10.85 19.07 -5.38
N ARG A 122 12.09 19.54 -5.53
CA ARG A 122 13.20 19.17 -4.61
C ARG A 122 12.95 19.61 -3.17
N THR A 123 12.50 20.84 -2.97
CA THR A 123 12.18 21.33 -1.61
C THR A 123 11.03 20.55 -1.01
N MET A 124 10.00 20.22 -1.81
CA MET A 124 8.88 19.38 -1.36
C MET A 124 9.37 17.99 -0.96
N SER A 125 10.28 17.37 -1.73
CA SER A 125 10.88 16.06 -1.38
C SER A 125 11.65 16.11 -0.07
N LEU A 126 12.40 17.21 0.19
CA LEU A 126 13.12 17.39 1.46
C LEU A 126 12.17 17.53 2.65
N PHE A 127 11.05 18.25 2.51
CA PHE A 127 10.02 18.30 3.56
C PHE A 127 9.43 16.92 3.86
N TYR A 128 9.10 16.14 2.84
CA TYR A 128 8.63 14.77 3.02
C TYR A 128 9.69 13.85 3.62
N ALA A 129 10.95 14.03 3.25
CA ALA A 129 12.05 13.26 3.82
C ALA A 129 12.26 13.60 5.30
N THR A 130 12.06 14.87 5.70
CA THR A 130 12.12 15.30 7.12
C THR A 130 10.95 14.72 7.92
N ASP A 131 9.71 14.78 7.38
CA ASP A 131 8.53 14.13 7.98
C ASP A 131 8.76 12.63 8.19
N PHE A 132 9.35 11.97 7.19
CA PHE A 132 9.67 10.55 7.26
C PHE A 132 10.77 10.25 8.29
N ALA A 133 11.86 11.02 8.30
CA ALA A 133 13.00 10.82 9.21
C ALA A 133 12.55 10.95 10.67
N ASP A 134 11.77 11.99 10.99
CA ASP A 134 11.23 12.20 12.34
C ASP A 134 10.37 11.00 12.80
N GLN A 135 9.45 10.53 11.95
CA GLN A 135 8.64 9.36 12.27
C GLN A 135 9.48 8.07 12.39
N LEU A 136 10.52 7.91 11.56
CA LEU A 136 11.40 6.75 11.63
C LEU A 136 12.12 6.69 12.97
N GLU A 137 12.74 7.79 13.40
CA GLU A 137 13.54 7.85 14.62
C GLU A 137 12.67 7.84 15.89
N ASN A 138 11.58 8.60 15.90
CA ASN A 138 10.80 8.86 17.11
C ASN A 138 9.58 7.96 17.29
N VAL A 139 9.13 7.26 16.24
CA VAL A 139 7.95 6.39 16.30
C VAL A 139 8.26 4.97 15.83
N ILE A 140 8.78 4.79 14.61
CA ILE A 140 8.93 3.46 13.99
C ILE A 140 9.97 2.63 14.74
N LEU A 141 11.19 3.13 14.88
CA LEU A 141 12.26 2.38 15.54
C LEU A 141 11.95 2.08 17.03
N PRO A 142 11.43 3.02 17.85
CA PRO A 142 11.00 2.71 19.20
C PRO A 142 9.89 1.66 19.29
N ALA A 143 8.89 1.75 18.40
CA ALA A 143 7.80 0.76 18.35
C ALA A 143 8.30 -0.65 17.98
N LEU A 144 9.20 -0.74 17.00
CA LEU A 144 9.81 -2.01 16.60
C LEU A 144 10.69 -2.60 17.71
N ARG A 145 11.46 -1.78 18.43
CA ARG A 145 12.21 -2.22 19.63
C ARG A 145 11.30 -2.79 20.71
N ALA A 146 10.13 -2.16 20.91
CA ALA A 146 9.11 -2.64 21.85
C ALA A 146 8.33 -3.88 21.34
N GLY A 147 8.67 -4.45 20.20
CA GLY A 147 8.01 -5.62 19.63
C GLY A 147 6.63 -5.35 19.02
N ARG A 148 6.27 -4.10 18.77
CA ARG A 148 4.96 -3.73 18.22
C ARG A 148 4.89 -3.96 16.71
N MET A 149 3.66 -4.11 16.21
CA MET A 149 3.35 -4.14 14.77
C MET A 149 3.20 -2.70 14.28
N VAL A 150 4.09 -2.25 13.40
CA VAL A 150 4.00 -0.92 12.78
C VAL A 150 3.31 -1.06 11.43
N LEU A 151 2.18 -0.35 11.26
CA LEU A 151 1.44 -0.28 10.00
C LEU A 151 1.62 1.11 9.39
N ALA A 152 2.24 1.17 8.22
CA ALA A 152 2.50 2.41 7.51
C ALA A 152 1.49 2.63 6.39
N ASP A 153 0.73 3.73 6.48
CA ASP A 153 -0.10 4.25 5.37
C ASP A 153 0.78 5.09 4.46
N ARG A 154 1.35 4.45 3.45
CA ARG A 154 2.46 4.90 2.63
C ARG A 154 3.80 4.88 3.38
N TYR A 155 4.84 4.76 2.63
CA TYR A 155 6.23 4.77 3.07
C TYR A 155 7.09 5.49 2.02
N ILE A 156 8.37 5.20 1.96
CA ILE A 156 9.27 5.84 1.00
C ILE A 156 8.89 5.62 -0.48
N TYR A 157 8.18 4.53 -0.81
CA TYR A 157 7.90 4.18 -2.22
C TYR A 157 6.95 5.16 -2.91
N THR A 158 5.93 5.66 -2.18
CA THR A 158 5.09 6.77 -2.67
C THR A 158 5.95 8.01 -2.94
N LEU A 159 6.87 8.34 -2.04
CA LEU A 159 7.74 9.51 -2.16
C LEU A 159 8.70 9.36 -3.34
N MET A 160 9.37 8.22 -3.43
CA MET A 160 10.25 7.89 -4.56
C MET A 160 9.52 7.93 -5.90
N ALA A 161 8.34 7.31 -5.99
CA ALA A 161 7.55 7.31 -7.23
C ALA A 161 7.16 8.73 -7.65
N ARG A 162 6.71 9.57 -6.71
CA ARG A 162 6.38 10.98 -6.96
C ARG A 162 7.57 11.79 -7.46
N ASP A 163 8.73 11.58 -6.87
CA ASP A 163 9.96 12.27 -7.24
C ASP A 163 10.44 11.84 -8.64
N LEU A 164 10.40 10.53 -8.92
CA LEU A 164 10.80 9.98 -10.21
C LEU A 164 9.87 10.40 -11.35
N VAL A 165 8.55 10.45 -11.12
CA VAL A 165 7.58 10.98 -12.11
C VAL A 165 7.86 12.45 -12.40
N ARG A 166 8.36 13.21 -11.43
CA ARG A 166 8.74 14.62 -11.58
C ARG A 166 10.17 14.83 -12.13
N GLY A 167 10.79 13.74 -12.60
CA GLY A 167 12.10 13.81 -13.27
C GLY A 167 13.28 14.02 -12.33
N MET A 168 13.12 13.73 -11.03
CA MET A 168 14.22 13.78 -10.09
C MET A 168 15.25 12.68 -10.39
N ASN A 169 16.54 12.97 -10.16
CA ASN A 169 17.61 12.01 -10.40
C ASN A 169 17.42 10.75 -9.52
N PRO A 170 17.39 9.54 -10.10
CA PRO A 170 17.14 8.30 -9.36
C PRO A 170 18.13 8.01 -8.23
N GLU A 171 19.43 8.28 -8.43
CA GLU A 171 20.43 8.07 -7.38
C GLU A 171 20.26 9.08 -6.24
N TRP A 172 19.90 10.32 -6.54
CA TRP A 172 19.57 11.31 -5.51
C TRP A 172 18.37 10.85 -4.67
N VAL A 173 17.28 10.39 -5.32
CA VAL A 173 16.09 9.89 -4.64
C VAL A 173 16.41 8.68 -3.78
N LYS A 174 17.18 7.71 -4.30
CA LYS A 174 17.61 6.54 -3.57
C LYS A 174 18.44 6.90 -2.33
N ASN A 175 19.38 7.84 -2.46
CA ASN A 175 20.23 8.27 -1.36
C ASN A 175 19.43 9.05 -0.29
N LEU A 176 18.47 9.89 -0.71
CA LEU A 176 17.60 10.65 0.20
C LEU A 176 16.85 9.73 1.15
N TYR A 177 16.32 8.60 0.65
CA TYR A 177 15.56 7.62 1.43
C TYR A 177 16.40 6.42 1.90
N GLY A 178 17.72 6.48 1.78
CA GLY A 178 18.63 5.42 2.21
C GLY A 178 18.66 5.17 3.73
N ILE A 179 18.12 6.08 4.52
CA ILE A 179 17.90 5.90 5.97
C ILE A 179 16.73 4.96 6.28
N ALA A 180 15.89 4.64 5.31
CA ALA A 180 14.68 3.85 5.53
C ALA A 180 15.02 2.39 5.86
N LEU A 181 14.35 1.87 6.89
CA LEU A 181 14.40 0.45 7.27
C LEU A 181 13.62 -0.36 6.24
N GLU A 182 14.15 -1.50 5.82
CA GLU A 182 13.47 -2.44 4.95
C GLU A 182 12.25 -3.04 5.67
N PRO A 183 11.03 -2.90 5.14
CA PRO A 183 9.82 -3.46 5.77
C PRO A 183 9.78 -4.98 5.69
N ASP A 184 9.11 -5.60 6.65
CA ASP A 184 8.84 -7.04 6.64
C ASP A 184 7.82 -7.43 5.55
N ALA A 185 6.91 -6.51 5.17
CA ALA A 185 6.04 -6.65 4.01
C ALA A 185 5.65 -5.30 3.43
N VAL A 186 5.50 -5.26 2.12
CA VAL A 186 4.99 -4.09 1.38
C VAL A 186 3.87 -4.56 0.45
N PHE A 187 2.69 -3.96 0.60
CA PHE A 187 1.52 -4.22 -0.23
C PHE A 187 1.17 -2.98 -1.05
N TYR A 188 1.17 -3.10 -2.36
CA TYR A 188 0.70 -2.05 -3.25
C TYR A 188 -0.73 -2.34 -3.70
N LEU A 189 -1.68 -1.50 -3.27
CA LEU A 189 -3.09 -1.59 -3.65
C LEU A 189 -3.28 -0.97 -5.04
N ASN A 190 -3.31 -1.83 -6.05
CA ASN A 190 -3.50 -1.42 -7.43
C ASN A 190 -4.99 -1.27 -7.75
N VAL A 191 -5.40 -0.04 -8.13
CA VAL A 191 -6.78 0.30 -8.51
C VAL A 191 -6.74 1.02 -9.86
N SER A 192 -7.73 0.79 -10.71
CA SER A 192 -7.83 1.49 -12.00
C SER A 192 -8.06 3.00 -11.81
N ALA A 193 -7.59 3.80 -12.76
CA ALA A 193 -7.70 5.26 -12.69
C ALA A 193 -9.18 5.71 -12.61
N GLU A 194 -10.08 5.05 -13.34
CA GLU A 194 -11.51 5.33 -13.34
C GLU A 194 -12.12 5.17 -11.95
N LYS A 195 -11.80 4.06 -11.26
CA LYS A 195 -12.28 3.82 -9.89
C LYS A 195 -11.65 4.78 -8.88
N LEU A 196 -10.41 5.18 -9.08
CA LEU A 196 -9.77 6.18 -8.22
C LEU A 196 -10.47 7.53 -8.34
N ILE A 197 -10.80 7.96 -9.58
CA ILE A 197 -11.54 9.19 -9.82
C ILE A 197 -12.91 9.13 -9.13
N GLU A 198 -13.68 8.05 -9.36
CA GLU A 198 -14.99 7.85 -8.76
C GLU A 198 -14.92 7.95 -7.21
N ARG A 199 -14.00 7.21 -6.58
CA ARG A 199 -13.86 7.17 -5.13
C ARG A 199 -13.40 8.51 -4.53
N ASN A 200 -12.47 9.20 -5.18
CA ASN A 200 -12.01 10.50 -4.71
C ASN A 200 -13.10 11.57 -4.86
N PHE A 201 -13.85 11.56 -5.97
CA PHE A 201 -14.94 12.50 -6.18
C PHE A 201 -16.08 12.30 -5.18
N LEU A 202 -16.46 11.04 -4.89
CA LEU A 202 -17.46 10.72 -3.87
C LEU A 202 -17.03 11.15 -2.45
N LYS A 203 -15.73 11.12 -2.16
CA LYS A 203 -15.19 11.45 -0.84
C LYS A 203 -15.03 12.96 -0.59
N SER A 204 -14.47 13.68 -1.54
CA SER A 204 -14.03 15.07 -1.35
C SER A 204 -14.61 16.06 -2.34
N HIS A 205 -15.36 15.61 -3.34
CA HIS A 205 -15.89 16.40 -4.46
C HIS A 205 -14.82 17.19 -5.23
N SER A 206 -13.54 16.87 -5.01
CA SER A 206 -12.42 17.52 -5.68
C SER A 206 -11.23 16.57 -5.78
N LEU A 207 -10.35 16.82 -6.73
CA LEU A 207 -9.05 16.16 -6.85
C LEU A 207 -7.97 17.05 -6.24
N ASP A 208 -6.99 16.46 -5.59
CA ASP A 208 -5.84 17.17 -5.04
C ASP A 208 -4.90 17.61 -6.17
N TYR A 209 -4.37 18.84 -6.09
CA TYR A 209 -3.49 19.44 -7.10
C TYR A 209 -2.26 18.57 -7.40
N TRP A 210 -1.56 18.11 -6.36
CA TRP A 210 -0.33 17.32 -6.49
C TRP A 210 -0.60 15.87 -6.88
N GLU A 211 -1.73 15.28 -6.40
CA GLU A 211 -2.16 13.93 -6.78
C GLU A 211 -2.76 13.86 -8.18
N SER A 212 -3.12 15.04 -8.74
CA SER A 212 -3.59 15.17 -10.11
C SER A 212 -2.47 15.50 -11.09
N GLY A 213 -1.22 15.71 -10.61
CA GLY A 213 -0.10 16.07 -11.48
C GLY A 213 -0.29 17.39 -12.19
N MET A 214 -1.09 18.31 -11.62
CA MET A 214 -1.31 19.64 -12.22
C MET A 214 -0.03 20.47 -12.28
N ASP A 215 0.90 20.21 -11.36
CA ASP A 215 2.26 20.79 -11.33
C ASP A 215 3.14 20.35 -12.51
N LEU A 216 2.76 19.26 -13.20
CA LEU A 216 3.48 18.73 -14.37
C LEU A 216 2.90 19.22 -15.71
N GLY A 217 1.74 19.88 -15.69
CA GLY A 217 1.08 20.36 -16.91
C GLY A 217 0.65 19.24 -17.87
N LEU A 218 0.27 18.06 -17.35
CA LEU A 218 -0.09 16.89 -18.15
C LEU A 218 -1.37 17.12 -18.98
N SER A 219 -2.29 17.93 -18.47
CA SER A 219 -3.49 18.42 -19.16
C SER A 219 -4.02 19.66 -18.44
N GLN A 220 -4.83 20.46 -19.14
CA GLN A 220 -5.62 21.54 -18.53
C GLN A 220 -6.88 20.99 -17.82
N ASP A 221 -7.37 19.85 -18.25
CA ASP A 221 -8.46 19.14 -17.59
C ASP A 221 -7.95 18.33 -16.39
N TRP A 222 -8.56 18.55 -15.22
CA TRP A 222 -8.14 17.93 -13.96
C TRP A 222 -8.28 16.40 -13.96
N PHE A 223 -9.34 15.86 -14.55
CA PHE A 223 -9.57 14.41 -14.59
C PHE A 223 -8.60 13.74 -15.56
N GLU A 224 -8.36 14.36 -16.71
CA GLU A 224 -7.37 13.87 -17.67
C GLU A 224 -5.97 13.94 -17.08
N SER A 225 -5.60 15.04 -16.42
CA SER A 225 -4.31 15.19 -15.74
C SER A 225 -4.14 14.14 -14.66
N PHE A 226 -5.16 13.95 -13.79
CA PHE A 226 -5.17 12.91 -12.78
C PHE A 226 -4.96 11.51 -13.37
N SER A 227 -5.71 11.17 -14.42
CA SER A 227 -5.59 9.86 -15.07
C SER A 227 -4.18 9.61 -15.61
N LYS A 228 -3.61 10.61 -16.33
CA LYS A 228 -2.23 10.53 -16.83
C LYS A 228 -1.21 10.42 -15.70
N PHE A 229 -1.36 11.20 -14.64
CA PHE A 229 -0.48 11.14 -13.48
C PHE A 229 -0.52 9.78 -12.78
N GLN A 230 -1.73 9.22 -12.57
CA GLN A 230 -1.87 7.88 -11.97
C GLN A 230 -1.26 6.77 -12.84
N GLN A 231 -1.31 6.90 -14.17
CA GLN A 231 -0.63 5.97 -15.08
C GLN A 231 0.90 6.05 -14.89
N LEU A 232 1.48 7.26 -14.89
CA LEU A 232 2.91 7.47 -14.64
C LEU A 232 3.33 6.93 -13.27
N MET A 233 2.54 7.19 -12.23
CA MET A 233 2.77 6.65 -10.89
C MET A 233 2.77 5.12 -10.89
N MET A 234 1.81 4.49 -11.54
CA MET A 234 1.72 3.03 -11.64
C MET A 234 2.93 2.42 -12.36
N GLU A 235 3.43 3.07 -13.42
CA GLU A 235 4.67 2.65 -14.10
C GLU A 235 5.85 2.71 -13.15
N LYS A 236 6.01 3.81 -12.39
CA LYS A 236 7.08 3.94 -11.40
C LYS A 236 6.96 2.92 -10.26
N TYR A 237 5.75 2.63 -9.78
CA TYR A 237 5.57 1.54 -8.81
C TYR A 237 5.98 0.17 -9.38
N ARG A 238 5.72 -0.11 -10.65
CA ARG A 238 6.19 -1.36 -11.30
C ARG A 238 7.71 -1.42 -11.43
N GLU A 239 8.37 -0.28 -11.70
CA GLU A 239 9.84 -0.20 -11.71
C GLU A 239 10.39 -0.44 -10.29
N LEU A 240 9.85 0.25 -9.29
CA LEU A 240 10.23 0.09 -7.89
C LEU A 240 9.97 -1.33 -7.36
N GLN A 241 8.88 -1.97 -7.78
CA GLN A 241 8.56 -3.33 -7.39
C GLN A 241 9.64 -4.34 -7.80
N LYS A 242 10.31 -4.13 -8.94
CA LYS A 242 11.42 -4.99 -9.38
C LYS A 242 12.65 -4.88 -8.47
N ILE A 243 12.81 -3.73 -7.79
CA ILE A 243 13.95 -3.44 -6.91
C ILE A 243 13.65 -3.80 -5.47
N TYR A 244 12.43 -3.44 -5.01
CA TYR A 244 12.02 -3.51 -3.59
C TYR A 244 11.06 -4.68 -3.29
N HIS A 245 10.72 -5.49 -4.30
CA HIS A 245 9.98 -6.76 -4.20
C HIS A 245 8.64 -6.72 -3.42
N PHE A 246 7.88 -5.63 -3.53
CA PHE A 246 6.58 -5.56 -2.88
C PHE A 246 5.47 -6.32 -3.62
N THR A 247 4.46 -6.73 -2.89
CA THR A 247 3.30 -7.49 -3.40
C THR A 247 2.26 -6.55 -3.99
N ILE A 248 1.92 -6.74 -5.27
CA ILE A 248 0.82 -6.01 -5.90
C ILE A 248 -0.48 -6.74 -5.59
N VAL A 249 -1.45 -6.01 -5.01
CA VAL A 249 -2.77 -6.50 -4.67
C VAL A 249 -3.81 -5.80 -5.54
N ASP A 250 -4.62 -6.56 -6.27
CA ASP A 250 -5.75 -6.01 -7.04
C ASP A 250 -6.83 -5.51 -6.06
N ALA A 251 -6.91 -4.20 -5.90
CA ALA A 251 -7.85 -3.53 -5.03
C ALA A 251 -9.10 -2.98 -5.77
N ASN A 252 -9.37 -3.51 -6.97
CA ASN A 252 -10.64 -3.31 -7.69
C ASN A 252 -11.78 -4.17 -7.12
N HIS A 253 -11.49 -5.06 -6.17
CA HIS A 253 -12.47 -5.90 -5.48
C HIS A 253 -13.12 -5.19 -4.28
N SER A 254 -14.05 -5.88 -3.61
CA SER A 254 -14.66 -5.38 -2.38
C SER A 254 -13.62 -5.27 -1.25
N VAL A 255 -13.94 -4.45 -0.25
CA VAL A 255 -13.08 -4.23 0.92
C VAL A 255 -12.75 -5.55 1.61
N GLU A 256 -13.71 -6.47 1.71
CA GLU A 256 -13.60 -7.76 2.39
C GLU A 256 -12.64 -8.69 1.65
N VAL A 257 -12.72 -8.74 0.32
CA VAL A 257 -11.84 -9.56 -0.52
C VAL A 257 -10.40 -9.08 -0.40
N VAL A 258 -10.18 -7.77 -0.54
CA VAL A 258 -8.84 -7.17 -0.39
C VAL A 258 -8.29 -7.42 1.01
N HIS A 259 -9.12 -7.23 2.05
CA HIS A 259 -8.71 -7.50 3.42
C HIS A 259 -8.32 -8.96 3.64
N ALA A 260 -9.08 -9.91 3.11
CA ALA A 260 -8.76 -11.33 3.24
C ALA A 260 -7.40 -11.69 2.63
N ILE A 261 -7.04 -11.05 1.50
CA ILE A 261 -5.73 -11.22 0.86
C ILE A 261 -4.62 -10.69 1.79
N LEU A 262 -4.75 -9.44 2.23
CA LEU A 262 -3.75 -8.80 3.10
C LEU A 262 -3.58 -9.58 4.41
N LYS A 263 -4.69 -9.93 5.06
CA LYS A 263 -4.70 -10.72 6.29
C LYS A 263 -3.95 -12.04 6.13
N LYS A 264 -4.21 -12.78 5.04
CA LYS A 264 -3.54 -14.05 4.75
C LYS A 264 -2.01 -13.88 4.64
N GLU A 265 -1.56 -12.82 3.97
CA GLU A 265 -0.13 -12.57 3.80
C GLU A 265 0.53 -12.15 5.13
N VAL A 266 -0.14 -11.29 5.91
CA VAL A 266 0.34 -10.93 7.25
C VAL A 266 0.36 -12.12 8.20
N GLN A 267 -0.62 -13.03 8.13
CA GLN A 267 -0.61 -14.29 8.91
C GLN A 267 0.61 -15.14 8.61
N LYS A 268 1.04 -15.22 7.35
CA LYS A 268 2.28 -15.94 6.99
C LYS A 268 3.51 -15.34 7.66
N LEU A 269 3.61 -14.00 7.71
CA LEU A 269 4.70 -13.32 8.41
C LEU A 269 4.73 -13.62 9.91
N LEU A 270 3.55 -13.77 10.53
CA LEU A 270 3.44 -14.06 11.95
C LEU A 270 3.72 -15.51 12.28
N SER A 271 3.37 -16.45 11.37
CA SER A 271 3.58 -17.90 11.57
C SER A 271 5.03 -18.34 11.32
N ASN A 272 5.82 -17.58 10.58
CA ASN A 272 7.24 -17.86 10.35
C ASN A 272 8.16 -17.54 11.55
N LYS A 273 7.63 -17.48 12.78
CA LYS A 273 8.46 -17.48 13.99
C LYS A 273 9.19 -18.82 14.07
N LYS A 274 10.54 -18.80 14.00
CA LYS A 274 11.36 -19.95 14.39
C LYS A 274 10.95 -20.43 15.78
N THR A 275 10.67 -21.71 15.89
CA THR A 275 10.79 -22.48 17.14
C THR A 275 12.25 -22.34 17.58
N THR A 276 12.56 -21.36 18.40
CA THR A 276 13.78 -21.40 19.20
C THR A 276 13.58 -22.54 20.18
N HIS A 277 14.15 -23.70 19.86
CA HIS A 277 14.37 -24.75 20.85
C HIS A 277 15.27 -24.17 21.94
N THR A 278 14.69 -24.09 23.15
CA THR A 278 15.40 -24.00 24.41
C THR A 278 16.37 -25.18 24.56
#